data_07c1ce46d7cc3298e03332be03bcfe1c
#
_entry.id   07c1ce46d7cc3298e03332be03bcfe1c
#
_cell.length_a   1.000
_cell.length_b   1.000
_cell.length_c   1.000
_cell.angle_alpha   90.00
_cell.angle_beta   90.00
_cell.angle_gamma   90.00
#
_symmetry.space_group_name_H-M   'P 1'
#
loop_
_entity.id
_entity.type
_entity.pdbx_description
1 polymer ?
#
loop_
_entity_poly.entity_id
_entity_poly.type
_entity_poly.pdbx_seq_one_letter_code
_entity_poly.pdbx_strand_id
1 'polypeptide(L)'
;MAERDDRKLTSSLGGGESVSRFRKAIKSVLKKPDDVVDKMLSNLTSIQSCRDAALTGDDDLRLLAVCRLGEFGDAAFDALDISLNDDNPLVRTVAAGMLAYTEDKEAIAILKPYLIDNDETVRDAVEYSLAWLDEYAAEKEHGTRIPDKWENPTEILLSTDAIPLKTSEDIEVVSTYTALPGSLEFGMTVENNSLETINEVSIKVLLYPSESLKPLDSLSQLIVSIEPSGIEALIFGFQVTNEVVEGEFVTSVHFIDERGEDVAAISGNIFVRSLFEQVVPLEMTPEELLSLKTKMKEWNREHSLAVEGKKLFKTVNKLFKTWNLHTVQSEKTEREGVFMGVVSGTAKGRIHDNKLAVTLTVVGRVNDDLSKLRIDVLSDDPEVLHTVASVLFETIQRELGVIEMEV
;
A
#
# COMPACT_ATOMS: atom_id res chain seq x y z
N MET A 1 -28.89 25.23 -26.45
CA MET A 1 -30.21 24.61 -26.21
C MET A 1 -29.99 23.12 -25.94
N ALA A 2 -29.84 22.78 -24.69
CA ALA A 2 -30.06 21.45 -24.09
C ALA A 2 -29.93 21.64 -22.55
N GLU A 3 -31.04 22.03 -21.94
CA GLU A 3 -31.26 21.83 -20.50
C GLU A 3 -31.22 20.33 -20.25
N ARG A 4 -30.17 19.82 -19.63
CA ARG A 4 -30.13 18.48 -19.06
C ARG A 4 -30.66 18.55 -17.63
N ASP A 5 -31.68 17.83 -17.45
CA ASP A 5 -32.54 17.53 -16.34
C ASP A 5 -31.75 17.19 -15.05
N ASP A 6 -31.51 18.18 -14.21
CA ASP A 6 -30.84 18.08 -12.88
C ASP A 6 -31.69 17.28 -11.84
N ARG A 7 -32.82 16.73 -12.24
CA ARG A 7 -33.73 16.04 -11.29
C ARG A 7 -33.58 14.55 -11.18
N LYS A 8 -32.63 13.92 -11.91
CA LYS A 8 -32.42 12.46 -11.87
C LYS A 8 -31.23 11.98 -11.06
N LEU A 9 -30.39 12.86 -10.53
CA LEU A 9 -29.21 12.47 -9.74
C LEU A 9 -29.51 12.18 -8.26
N THR A 10 -30.69 12.52 -7.76
CA THR A 10 -31.05 12.32 -6.34
C THR A 10 -31.74 11.00 -6.01
N SER A 11 -31.92 10.10 -6.96
CA SER A 11 -32.70 8.87 -6.76
C SER A 11 -31.91 7.54 -6.86
N SER A 12 -30.60 7.57 -7.09
CA SER A 12 -29.79 6.34 -7.17
C SER A 12 -28.91 6.07 -5.95
N LEU A 13 -28.80 7.02 -5.04
CA LEU A 13 -28.09 6.83 -3.77
C LEU A 13 -29.15 6.65 -2.68
N GLY A 14 -29.12 5.54 -1.96
CA GLY A 14 -29.90 5.30 -0.74
C GLY A 14 -29.61 6.32 0.38
N GLY A 15 -29.27 7.56 0.02
CA GLY A 15 -28.63 8.58 0.81
C GLY A 15 -29.53 9.55 1.58
N GLY A 16 -30.82 9.36 1.59
CA GLY A 16 -31.71 10.33 2.28
C GLY A 16 -31.54 10.36 3.81
N GLU A 17 -31.23 9.23 4.43
CA GLU A 17 -31.03 9.15 5.88
C GLU A 17 -29.59 9.43 6.30
N SER A 18 -28.58 9.00 5.53
CA SER A 18 -27.17 9.26 5.83
C SER A 18 -26.82 10.74 5.73
N VAL A 19 -27.28 11.42 4.67
CA VAL A 19 -27.13 12.87 4.49
C VAL A 19 -27.78 13.67 5.64
N SER A 20 -28.91 13.19 6.17
CA SER A 20 -29.58 13.84 7.30
C SER A 20 -28.77 13.71 8.61
N ARG A 21 -28.19 12.55 8.88
CA ARG A 21 -27.33 12.30 10.07
C ARG A 21 -26.06 13.13 9.99
N PHE A 22 -25.42 13.13 8.83
CA PHE A 22 -24.20 13.88 8.58
C PHE A 22 -24.40 15.40 8.76
N ARG A 23 -25.48 15.98 8.20
CA ARG A 23 -25.84 17.37 8.47
C ARG A 23 -26.03 17.66 9.96
N LYS A 24 -26.60 16.73 10.71
CA LYS A 24 -26.79 16.87 12.15
C LYS A 24 -25.45 16.87 12.90
N ALA A 25 -24.53 15.98 12.54
CA ALA A 25 -23.19 15.89 13.12
C ALA A 25 -22.40 17.19 12.89
N ILE A 26 -22.37 17.71 11.64
CA ILE A 26 -21.69 18.97 11.31
C ILE A 26 -22.28 20.15 12.07
N LYS A 27 -23.59 20.24 12.20
CA LYS A 27 -24.24 21.29 12.98
C LYS A 27 -23.77 21.30 14.46
N SER A 28 -23.53 20.12 15.04
CA SER A 28 -23.00 20.01 16.39
C SER A 28 -21.55 20.48 16.51
N VAL A 29 -20.71 20.19 15.50
CA VAL A 29 -19.29 20.60 15.45
C VAL A 29 -19.14 22.10 15.27
N LEU A 30 -19.91 22.71 14.36
CA LEU A 30 -19.82 24.15 14.07
C LEU A 30 -20.33 25.04 15.20
N LYS A 31 -21.09 24.51 16.16
CA LYS A 31 -21.68 25.28 17.30
C LYS A 31 -22.41 26.56 16.84
N LYS A 32 -22.94 26.57 15.60
CA LYS A 32 -23.68 27.69 15.01
C LYS A 32 -25.18 27.38 15.03
N PRO A 33 -26.03 28.41 15.09
CA PRO A 33 -27.49 28.25 14.92
C PRO A 33 -27.84 27.59 13.58
N ASP A 34 -28.89 26.78 13.59
CA ASP A 34 -29.30 25.96 12.45
C ASP A 34 -29.60 26.81 11.19
N ASP A 35 -30.24 27.96 11.37
CA ASP A 35 -30.57 28.89 10.30
C ASP A 35 -29.33 29.50 9.63
N VAL A 36 -28.24 29.67 10.38
CA VAL A 36 -26.96 30.17 9.86
C VAL A 36 -26.30 29.07 9.02
N VAL A 37 -26.26 27.84 9.52
CA VAL A 37 -25.70 26.70 8.79
C VAL A 37 -26.49 26.41 7.50
N ASP A 38 -27.81 26.40 7.59
CA ASP A 38 -28.69 26.21 6.41
C ASP A 38 -28.52 27.32 5.36
N LYS A 39 -28.26 28.55 5.79
CA LYS A 39 -27.95 29.66 4.88
C LYS A 39 -26.58 29.48 4.20
N MET A 40 -25.57 29.01 4.94
CA MET A 40 -24.25 28.71 4.36
C MET A 40 -24.37 27.57 3.34
N LEU A 41 -25.05 26.48 3.66
CA LEU A 41 -25.30 25.36 2.75
C LEU A 41 -26.10 25.74 1.51
N SER A 42 -27.03 26.70 1.62
CA SER A 42 -27.83 27.17 0.47
C SER A 42 -27.03 27.87 -0.63
N ASN A 43 -25.80 28.30 -0.31
CA ASN A 43 -24.88 28.91 -1.27
C ASN A 43 -23.96 27.86 -1.94
N LEU A 44 -23.89 26.65 -1.41
CA LEU A 44 -23.05 25.53 -1.88
C LEU A 44 -23.86 24.61 -2.81
N THR A 45 -24.24 25.12 -3.97
CA THR A 45 -25.19 24.45 -4.88
C THR A 45 -24.53 23.67 -6.01
N SER A 46 -23.20 23.81 -6.21
CA SER A 46 -22.47 23.18 -7.29
C SER A 46 -21.07 22.80 -6.82
N ILE A 47 -20.42 21.85 -7.50
CA ILE A 47 -19.02 21.49 -7.25
C ILE A 47 -18.12 22.72 -7.28
N GLN A 48 -18.33 23.63 -8.25
CA GLN A 48 -17.52 24.84 -8.37
C GLN A 48 -17.71 25.77 -7.17
N SER A 49 -18.96 26.02 -6.72
CA SER A 49 -19.20 26.84 -5.53
C SER A 49 -18.64 26.24 -4.26
N CYS A 50 -18.67 24.89 -4.12
CA CYS A 50 -18.06 24.19 -3.01
C CYS A 50 -16.53 24.26 -3.08
N ARG A 51 -15.93 24.07 -4.25
CA ARG A 51 -14.49 24.19 -4.46
C ARG A 51 -13.97 25.58 -4.12
N ASP A 52 -14.63 26.61 -4.61
CA ASP A 52 -14.26 27.99 -4.31
C ASP A 52 -14.38 28.27 -2.80
N ALA A 53 -15.44 27.81 -2.15
CA ALA A 53 -15.64 27.95 -0.72
C ALA A 53 -14.61 27.14 0.10
N ALA A 54 -14.23 25.94 -0.32
CA ALA A 54 -13.18 25.13 0.30
C ALA A 54 -11.80 25.79 0.23
N LEU A 55 -11.52 26.57 -0.82
CA LEU A 55 -10.24 27.24 -1.01
C LEU A 55 -10.15 28.63 -0.34
N THR A 56 -11.26 29.34 -0.21
CA THR A 56 -11.25 30.79 0.15
C THR A 56 -12.13 31.13 1.36
N GLY A 57 -12.92 30.20 1.86
CA GLY A 57 -13.79 30.37 2.99
C GLY A 57 -13.07 30.50 4.34
N ASP A 58 -13.79 30.91 5.38
CA ASP A 58 -13.36 30.69 6.75
C ASP A 58 -13.43 29.18 7.09
N ASP A 59 -12.86 28.77 8.22
CA ASP A 59 -12.78 27.36 8.62
C ASP A 59 -14.13 26.65 8.57
N ASP A 60 -15.18 27.30 9.04
CA ASP A 60 -16.53 26.73 9.06
C ASP A 60 -17.11 26.57 7.65
N LEU A 61 -16.85 27.51 6.78
CA LEU A 61 -17.33 27.47 5.40
C LEU A 61 -16.53 26.43 4.58
N ARG A 62 -15.20 26.32 4.81
CA ARG A 62 -14.36 25.28 4.19
C ARG A 62 -14.83 23.89 4.61
N LEU A 63 -15.07 23.68 5.89
CA LEU A 63 -15.61 22.43 6.41
C LEU A 63 -16.95 22.06 5.76
N LEU A 64 -17.90 22.98 5.72
CA LEU A 64 -19.20 22.75 5.07
C LEU A 64 -19.07 22.46 3.57
N ALA A 65 -18.16 23.15 2.91
CA ALA A 65 -17.91 22.97 1.48
C ALA A 65 -17.36 21.58 1.17
N VAL A 66 -16.40 21.08 1.97
CA VAL A 66 -15.83 19.74 1.84
C VAL A 66 -16.90 18.67 2.09
N CYS A 67 -17.72 18.86 3.12
CA CYS A 67 -18.85 17.97 3.37
C CYS A 67 -19.83 17.92 2.18
N ARG A 68 -20.11 19.07 1.59
CA ARG A 68 -21.00 19.15 0.44
C ARG A 68 -20.39 18.54 -0.81
N LEU A 69 -19.07 18.63 -0.98
CA LEU A 69 -18.34 17.96 -2.08
C LEU A 69 -18.56 16.46 -2.07
N GLY A 70 -18.55 15.82 -0.90
CA GLY A 70 -18.81 14.38 -0.78
C GLY A 70 -20.18 13.95 -1.34
N GLU A 71 -21.19 14.81 -1.33
CA GLU A 71 -22.50 14.53 -1.92
C GLU A 71 -22.48 14.46 -3.47
N PHE A 72 -21.43 14.98 -4.11
CA PHE A 72 -21.26 14.92 -5.57
C PHE A 72 -20.51 13.67 -6.06
N GLY A 73 -20.05 12.81 -5.16
CA GLY A 73 -19.34 11.56 -5.50
C GLY A 73 -18.08 11.81 -6.34
N ASP A 74 -17.83 10.93 -7.30
CA ASP A 74 -16.62 10.92 -8.16
C ASP A 74 -16.34 12.28 -8.83
N ALA A 75 -17.38 13.05 -9.12
CA ALA A 75 -17.22 14.36 -9.77
C ALA A 75 -16.52 15.41 -8.88
N ALA A 76 -16.44 15.18 -7.57
CA ALA A 76 -15.78 16.07 -6.62
C ALA A 76 -14.38 15.60 -6.20
N PHE A 77 -13.90 14.49 -6.72
CA PHE A 77 -12.65 13.83 -6.32
C PHE A 77 -11.45 14.78 -6.26
N ASP A 78 -11.17 15.52 -7.34
CA ASP A 78 -10.07 16.50 -7.38
C ASP A 78 -10.17 17.59 -6.31
N ALA A 79 -11.40 18.01 -5.97
CA ALA A 79 -11.62 19.06 -4.99
C ALA A 79 -11.42 18.53 -3.55
N LEU A 80 -11.76 17.26 -3.31
CA LEU A 80 -11.54 16.59 -2.05
C LEU A 80 -10.05 16.31 -1.82
N ASP A 81 -9.31 15.89 -2.86
CA ASP A 81 -7.85 15.73 -2.82
C ASP A 81 -7.14 17.03 -2.41
N ILE A 82 -7.52 18.16 -3.04
CA ILE A 82 -6.98 19.46 -2.66
C ILE A 82 -7.26 19.78 -1.19
N SER A 83 -8.42 19.41 -0.66
CA SER A 83 -8.85 19.70 0.72
C SER A 83 -8.09 18.87 1.77
N LEU A 84 -7.41 17.80 1.39
CA LEU A 84 -6.47 17.08 2.28
C LEU A 84 -5.23 17.91 2.64
N ASN A 85 -4.95 19.01 1.94
CA ASN A 85 -3.85 19.92 2.25
C ASN A 85 -4.29 21.17 3.01
N ASP A 86 -5.51 21.20 3.56
CA ASP A 86 -6.02 22.34 4.34
C ASP A 86 -5.22 22.54 5.63
N ASP A 87 -5.03 23.79 6.03
CA ASP A 87 -4.35 24.13 7.29
C ASP A 87 -5.13 23.64 8.53
N ASN A 88 -6.46 23.55 8.43
CA ASN A 88 -7.32 23.08 9.50
C ASN A 88 -7.42 21.54 9.48
N PRO A 89 -6.96 20.84 10.53
CA PRO A 89 -7.00 19.38 10.57
C PRO A 89 -8.41 18.81 10.46
N LEU A 90 -9.43 19.51 10.97
CA LEU A 90 -10.81 19.05 10.86
C LEU A 90 -11.30 19.03 9.41
N VAL A 91 -10.85 19.98 8.58
CA VAL A 91 -11.15 20.00 7.14
C VAL A 91 -10.47 18.81 6.44
N ARG A 92 -9.19 18.52 6.79
CA ARG A 92 -8.47 17.34 6.26
C ARG A 92 -9.14 16.03 6.67
N THR A 93 -9.55 15.92 7.94
CA THR A 93 -10.30 14.76 8.49
C THR A 93 -11.55 14.47 7.66
N VAL A 94 -12.36 15.51 7.43
CA VAL A 94 -13.59 15.37 6.65
C VAL A 94 -13.28 15.05 5.18
N ALA A 95 -12.26 15.67 4.60
CA ALA A 95 -11.83 15.36 3.23
C ALA A 95 -11.44 13.88 3.05
N ALA A 96 -10.72 13.32 4.01
CA ALA A 96 -10.35 11.90 4.00
C ALA A 96 -11.59 10.99 3.99
N GLY A 97 -12.56 11.24 4.87
CA GLY A 97 -13.80 10.46 4.91
C GLY A 97 -14.65 10.64 3.65
N MET A 98 -14.70 11.86 3.09
CA MET A 98 -15.46 12.11 1.85
C MET A 98 -14.82 11.46 0.63
N LEU A 99 -13.49 11.37 0.56
CA LEU A 99 -12.79 10.62 -0.49
C LEU A 99 -13.11 9.13 -0.44
N ALA A 100 -13.15 8.53 0.74
CA ALA A 100 -13.57 7.14 0.86
C ALA A 100 -15.00 6.93 0.34
N TYR A 101 -15.88 7.90 0.58
CA TYR A 101 -17.27 7.83 0.15
C TYR A 101 -17.47 7.97 -1.36
N THR A 102 -16.45 8.40 -2.11
CA THR A 102 -16.47 8.36 -3.59
C THR A 102 -16.40 6.94 -4.15
N GLU A 103 -16.03 5.94 -3.33
CA GLU A 103 -15.87 4.55 -3.73
C GLU A 103 -14.83 4.33 -4.85
N ASP A 104 -13.95 5.29 -5.07
CA ASP A 104 -12.92 5.23 -6.09
C ASP A 104 -11.62 4.64 -5.52
N LYS A 105 -11.08 3.62 -6.19
CA LYS A 105 -9.80 3.01 -5.81
C LYS A 105 -8.62 4.01 -5.85
N GLU A 106 -8.71 5.05 -6.66
CA GLU A 106 -7.69 6.11 -6.69
C GLU A 106 -7.57 6.85 -5.35
N ALA A 107 -8.65 6.89 -4.56
CA ALA A 107 -8.63 7.45 -3.21
C ALA A 107 -7.61 6.78 -2.29
N ILE A 108 -7.36 5.47 -2.45
CA ILE A 108 -6.37 4.73 -1.65
C ILE A 108 -4.97 5.32 -1.82
N ALA A 109 -4.56 5.61 -3.06
CA ALA A 109 -3.24 6.16 -3.33
C ALA A 109 -3.08 7.59 -2.79
N ILE A 110 -4.18 8.38 -2.81
CA ILE A 110 -4.21 9.76 -2.31
C ILE A 110 -4.21 9.79 -0.78
N LEU A 111 -4.93 8.90 -0.12
CA LEU A 111 -5.05 8.87 1.34
C LEU A 111 -3.78 8.37 2.04
N LYS A 112 -3.07 7.40 1.48
CA LYS A 112 -1.88 6.80 2.10
C LYS A 112 -0.84 7.80 2.64
N PRO A 113 -0.46 8.88 1.96
CA PRO A 113 0.51 9.84 2.49
C PRO A 113 0.07 10.50 3.81
N TYR A 114 -1.23 10.57 4.08
CA TYR A 114 -1.78 11.22 5.27
C TYR A 114 -1.89 10.31 6.50
N LEU A 115 -1.49 9.03 6.39
CA LEU A 115 -1.27 8.14 7.55
C LEU A 115 -0.20 8.68 8.51
N ILE A 116 0.66 9.58 8.03
CA ILE A 116 1.69 10.26 8.84
C ILE A 116 1.38 11.75 9.03
N ASP A 117 0.12 12.19 8.88
CA ASP A 117 -0.27 13.57 9.16
C ASP A 117 0.12 13.97 10.59
N ASN A 118 0.45 15.24 10.79
CA ASN A 118 0.83 15.74 12.11
C ASN A 118 -0.34 15.71 13.12
N ASP A 119 -1.57 15.74 12.65
CA ASP A 119 -2.78 15.68 13.47
C ASP A 119 -3.31 14.25 13.55
N GLU A 120 -3.55 13.79 14.76
CA GLU A 120 -4.00 12.44 15.08
C GLU A 120 -5.38 12.14 14.49
N THR A 121 -6.31 13.08 14.60
CA THR A 121 -7.68 12.92 14.07
C THR A 121 -7.67 12.71 12.56
N VAL A 122 -6.72 13.34 11.86
CA VAL A 122 -6.53 13.12 10.41
C VAL A 122 -6.02 11.71 10.13
N ARG A 123 -5.01 11.24 10.89
CA ARG A 123 -4.50 9.87 10.74
C ARG A 123 -5.60 8.84 10.93
N ASP A 124 -6.38 8.98 12.00
CA ASP A 124 -7.49 8.07 12.32
C ASP A 124 -8.54 8.05 11.20
N ALA A 125 -8.93 9.25 10.69
CA ALA A 125 -9.85 9.35 9.58
C ALA A 125 -9.33 8.66 8.31
N VAL A 126 -8.04 8.79 8.04
CA VAL A 126 -7.39 8.13 6.90
C VAL A 126 -7.37 6.63 7.08
N GLU A 127 -7.04 6.10 8.26
CA GLU A 127 -7.08 4.67 8.55
C GLU A 127 -8.47 4.08 8.35
N TYR A 128 -9.49 4.71 8.94
CA TYR A 128 -10.89 4.29 8.75
C TYR A 128 -11.30 4.32 7.27
N SER A 129 -10.90 5.36 6.56
CA SER A 129 -11.23 5.53 5.15
C SER A 129 -10.60 4.46 4.27
N LEU A 130 -9.35 4.11 4.54
CA LEU A 130 -8.64 3.04 3.83
C LEU A 130 -9.26 1.67 4.12
N ALA A 131 -9.56 1.36 5.39
CA ALA A 131 -10.22 0.11 5.77
C ALA A 131 -11.60 -0.02 5.11
N TRP A 132 -12.36 1.06 5.09
CA TRP A 132 -13.67 1.10 4.46
C TRP A 132 -13.60 0.84 2.95
N LEU A 133 -12.67 1.49 2.25
CA LEU A 133 -12.46 1.31 0.80
C LEU A 133 -12.08 -0.13 0.44
N ASP A 134 -11.24 -0.77 1.26
CA ASP A 134 -10.80 -2.15 1.03
C ASP A 134 -11.97 -3.14 1.23
N GLU A 135 -12.73 -3.01 2.32
CA GLU A 135 -13.91 -3.85 2.57
C GLU A 135 -14.98 -3.65 1.50
N TYR A 136 -15.24 -2.41 1.09
CA TYR A 136 -16.18 -2.09 0.02
C TYR A 136 -15.77 -2.70 -1.32
N ALA A 137 -14.50 -2.61 -1.68
CA ALA A 137 -13.97 -3.19 -2.92
C ALA A 137 -14.12 -4.71 -2.93
N ALA A 138 -13.82 -5.38 -1.81
CA ALA A 138 -13.95 -6.82 -1.66
C ALA A 138 -15.42 -7.28 -1.78
N GLU A 139 -16.37 -6.58 -1.16
CA GLU A 139 -17.80 -6.90 -1.25
C GLU A 139 -18.36 -6.68 -2.65
N LYS A 140 -17.94 -5.62 -3.34
CA LYS A 140 -18.35 -5.31 -4.71
C LYS A 140 -17.89 -6.38 -5.70
N GLU A 141 -16.69 -6.94 -5.54
CA GLU A 141 -16.17 -8.03 -6.36
C GLU A 141 -16.90 -9.35 -6.14
N HIS A 142 -17.28 -9.63 -4.91
CA HIS A 142 -17.96 -10.90 -4.58
C HIS A 142 -19.49 -10.89 -4.80
N GLY A 143 -20.06 -9.76 -5.22
CA GLY A 143 -21.50 -9.61 -5.47
C GLY A 143 -22.35 -9.79 -4.21
N THR A 144 -21.75 -9.69 -3.04
CA THR A 144 -22.44 -9.66 -1.76
C THR A 144 -23.13 -8.32 -1.60
N ARG A 145 -24.35 -8.32 -1.11
CA ARG A 145 -25.08 -7.09 -0.83
C ARG A 145 -24.32 -6.34 0.26
N ILE A 146 -23.85 -5.12 -0.07
CA ILE A 146 -23.26 -4.22 0.93
C ILE A 146 -24.30 -4.04 2.03
N PRO A 147 -23.98 -4.34 3.29
CA PRO A 147 -24.93 -4.14 4.37
C PRO A 147 -25.34 -2.67 4.45
N ASP A 148 -26.65 -2.41 4.64
CA ASP A 148 -27.18 -1.05 4.89
C ASP A 148 -26.60 -0.40 6.18
N LYS A 149 -25.55 -1.00 6.74
CA LYS A 149 -24.94 -0.68 8.04
C LYS A 149 -23.59 0.03 7.96
N TRP A 150 -23.02 0.24 6.79
CA TRP A 150 -21.78 0.98 6.69
C TRP A 150 -22.05 2.44 7.02
N GLU A 151 -21.78 2.81 8.28
CA GLU A 151 -21.75 4.21 8.68
C GLU A 151 -20.53 4.84 8.03
N ASN A 152 -20.70 6.01 7.42
CA ASN A 152 -19.59 6.76 6.85
C ASN A 152 -18.54 6.99 7.96
N PRO A 153 -17.26 6.66 7.75
CA PRO A 153 -16.20 6.85 8.75
C PRO A 153 -16.20 8.27 9.34
N THR A 154 -16.49 9.29 8.53
CA THR A 154 -16.59 10.67 8.98
C THR A 154 -17.80 10.88 9.90
N GLU A 155 -18.90 10.17 9.71
CA GLU A 155 -20.06 10.24 10.63
C GLU A 155 -19.71 9.67 12.01
N ILE A 156 -18.91 8.60 12.05
CA ILE A 156 -18.40 8.01 13.29
C ILE A 156 -17.49 9.03 13.99
N LEU A 157 -16.53 9.62 13.29
CA LEU A 157 -15.59 10.60 13.83
C LEU A 157 -16.26 11.90 14.27
N LEU A 158 -17.33 12.33 13.63
CA LEU A 158 -18.07 13.54 13.98
C LEU A 158 -19.22 13.30 15.00
N SER A 159 -19.71 12.05 15.14
CA SER A 159 -20.82 11.69 16.03
C SER A 159 -20.38 11.24 17.41
N THR A 160 -19.20 10.72 17.54
CA THR A 160 -18.55 10.54 18.83
C THR A 160 -18.06 11.90 19.30
N ASP A 161 -18.23 12.22 20.59
CA ASP A 161 -17.33 13.16 21.26
C ASP A 161 -15.95 12.47 21.13
N ALA A 162 -15.31 12.62 19.97
CA ALA A 162 -14.08 11.94 19.63
C ALA A 162 -13.05 12.42 20.64
N ILE A 163 -12.88 11.62 21.67
CA ILE A 163 -11.73 11.70 22.54
C ILE A 163 -10.57 11.41 21.56
N PRO A 164 -9.64 12.36 21.35
CA PRO A 164 -8.52 12.10 20.48
C PRO A 164 -7.87 10.81 20.97
N LEU A 165 -7.75 9.82 20.09
CA LEU A 165 -7.03 8.59 20.37
C LEU A 165 -5.63 9.02 20.81
N LYS A 166 -5.30 8.73 22.06
CA LYS A 166 -4.00 9.03 22.60
C LYS A 166 -3.00 8.08 21.95
N THR A 167 -1.98 8.61 21.30
CA THR A 167 -0.88 7.79 20.80
C THR A 167 0.10 7.49 21.93
N SER A 168 0.61 6.28 21.97
CA SER A 168 1.66 5.90 22.91
C SER A 168 2.97 5.64 22.16
N GLU A 169 4.01 6.37 22.55
CA GLU A 169 5.39 6.12 22.10
C GLU A 169 6.06 4.99 22.89
N ASP A 170 5.45 4.56 24.00
CA ASP A 170 5.98 3.50 24.87
C ASP A 170 5.62 2.09 24.36
N ILE A 171 4.78 1.99 23.33
CA ILE A 171 4.41 0.72 22.71
C ILE A 171 5.11 0.62 21.36
N GLU A 172 6.07 -0.30 21.28
CA GLU A 172 6.79 -0.55 20.03
C GLU A 172 6.10 -1.65 19.21
N VAL A 173 5.85 -1.35 17.95
CA VAL A 173 5.24 -2.29 17.00
C VAL A 173 6.21 -2.56 15.86
N VAL A 174 6.60 -3.82 15.71
CA VAL A 174 7.50 -4.27 14.65
C VAL A 174 6.77 -5.21 13.72
N SER A 175 6.73 -4.86 12.44
CA SER A 175 6.17 -5.69 11.37
C SER A 175 7.26 -6.44 10.63
N THR A 176 7.01 -7.71 10.30
CA THR A 176 7.91 -8.58 9.54
C THR A 176 7.11 -9.42 8.56
N TYR A 177 7.78 -10.01 7.57
CA TYR A 177 7.13 -11.02 6.74
C TYR A 177 8.07 -12.16 6.38
N THR A 178 7.50 -13.32 6.15
CA THR A 178 8.20 -14.50 5.63
C THR A 178 7.47 -15.03 4.41
N ALA A 179 8.13 -14.98 3.27
CA ALA A 179 7.59 -15.55 2.04
C ALA A 179 7.95 -17.03 1.95
N LEU A 180 6.96 -17.86 1.74
CA LEU A 180 7.06 -19.31 1.60
C LEU A 180 6.49 -19.76 0.24
N PRO A 181 6.82 -20.96 -0.25
CA PRO A 181 6.21 -21.47 -1.46
C PRO A 181 4.67 -21.58 -1.35
N GLY A 182 3.96 -20.73 -2.09
CA GLY A 182 2.50 -20.69 -2.14
C GLY A 182 1.82 -19.96 -0.97
N SER A 183 2.59 -19.41 -0.01
CA SER A 183 2.04 -18.65 1.12
C SER A 183 2.96 -17.52 1.54
N LEU A 184 2.40 -16.59 2.30
CA LEU A 184 3.13 -15.51 2.96
C LEU A 184 2.62 -15.40 4.39
N GLU A 185 3.52 -15.32 5.34
CA GLU A 185 3.23 -15.05 6.75
C GLU A 185 3.62 -13.60 7.04
N PHE A 186 2.67 -12.79 7.48
CA PHE A 186 2.88 -11.43 7.97
C PHE A 186 2.84 -11.46 9.50
N GLY A 187 3.96 -11.13 10.12
CA GLY A 187 4.14 -11.15 11.57
C GLY A 187 4.14 -9.74 12.14
N MET A 188 3.47 -9.57 13.27
CA MET A 188 3.50 -8.36 14.06
C MET A 188 3.92 -8.68 15.48
N THR A 189 4.87 -7.94 16.00
CA THR A 189 5.33 -8.02 17.38
C THR A 189 4.99 -6.70 18.07
N VAL A 190 4.32 -6.80 19.21
CA VAL A 190 3.99 -5.65 20.07
C VAL A 190 4.79 -5.79 21.35
N GLU A 191 5.61 -4.79 21.67
CA GLU A 191 6.41 -4.70 22.87
C GLU A 191 5.88 -3.55 23.75
N ASN A 192 5.50 -3.87 24.98
CA ASN A 192 5.04 -2.90 25.95
C ASN A 192 6.22 -2.37 26.77
N ASN A 193 6.76 -1.24 26.37
CA ASN A 193 7.84 -0.54 27.09
C ASN A 193 7.32 0.43 28.17
N SER A 194 6.00 0.48 28.40
CA SER A 194 5.40 1.27 29.46
C SER A 194 5.56 0.61 30.83
N LEU A 195 5.21 1.33 31.88
CA LEU A 195 5.21 0.82 33.26
C LEU A 195 3.86 0.17 33.65
N GLU A 196 2.88 0.19 32.75
CA GLU A 196 1.51 -0.22 32.98
C GLU A 196 1.15 -1.42 32.08
N THR A 197 0.22 -2.26 32.54
CA THR A 197 -0.35 -3.34 31.70
C THR A 197 -1.29 -2.73 30.68
N ILE A 198 -1.12 -3.07 29.40
CA ILE A 198 -2.08 -2.73 28.35
C ILE A 198 -3.02 -3.90 28.10
N ASN A 199 -4.30 -3.60 27.85
CA ASN A 199 -5.35 -4.59 27.73
C ASN A 199 -6.06 -4.48 26.38
N GLU A 200 -6.73 -5.56 25.96
CA GLU A 200 -7.54 -5.61 24.73
C GLU A 200 -6.77 -5.09 23.50
N VAL A 201 -5.51 -5.56 23.33
CA VAL A 201 -4.67 -5.10 22.22
C VAL A 201 -5.21 -5.67 20.92
N SER A 202 -5.90 -4.82 20.18
CA SER A 202 -6.50 -5.13 18.89
C SER A 202 -5.53 -4.80 17.76
N ILE A 203 -5.18 -5.80 16.95
CA ILE A 203 -4.30 -5.65 15.80
C ILE A 203 -5.10 -5.94 14.53
N LYS A 204 -5.10 -5.00 13.61
CA LYS A 204 -5.84 -5.12 12.35
C LYS A 204 -4.93 -4.85 11.15
N VAL A 205 -4.98 -5.71 10.15
CA VAL A 205 -4.38 -5.46 8.83
C VAL A 205 -5.40 -4.67 8.01
N LEU A 206 -5.08 -3.42 7.69
CA LEU A 206 -5.96 -2.50 6.97
C LEU A 206 -5.79 -2.61 5.46
N LEU A 207 -4.53 -2.74 4.99
CA LEU A 207 -4.20 -2.90 3.58
C LEU A 207 -3.15 -3.99 3.42
N TYR A 208 -3.23 -4.71 2.32
CA TYR A 208 -2.28 -5.73 1.88
C TYR A 208 -2.35 -5.87 0.36
N PRO A 209 -1.38 -6.50 -0.32
CA PRO A 209 -1.41 -6.74 -1.77
C PRO A 209 -2.51 -7.72 -2.20
N SER A 210 -3.77 -7.28 -2.24
CA SER A 210 -4.96 -8.12 -2.46
C SER A 210 -5.02 -8.76 -3.86
N GLU A 211 -4.30 -8.20 -4.85
CA GLU A 211 -4.22 -8.77 -6.21
C GLU A 211 -3.40 -10.08 -6.24
N SER A 212 -2.48 -10.26 -5.28
CA SER A 212 -1.56 -11.40 -5.22
C SER A 212 -1.64 -12.22 -3.93
N LEU A 213 -2.42 -11.77 -2.95
CA LEU A 213 -2.60 -12.40 -1.65
C LEU A 213 -4.08 -12.57 -1.33
N LYS A 214 -4.40 -13.71 -0.70
CA LYS A 214 -5.72 -13.98 -0.14
C LYS A 214 -5.55 -14.36 1.33
N PRO A 215 -6.21 -13.69 2.29
CA PRO A 215 -6.11 -14.04 3.69
C PRO A 215 -6.61 -15.47 3.94
N LEU A 216 -5.89 -16.21 4.79
CA LEU A 216 -6.27 -17.55 5.24
C LEU A 216 -7.14 -17.48 6.50
N ASP A 217 -6.97 -16.43 7.30
CA ASP A 217 -7.63 -16.22 8.59
C ASP A 217 -8.16 -14.78 8.68
N SER A 218 -8.72 -14.43 9.84
CA SER A 218 -9.18 -13.06 10.12
C SER A 218 -8.02 -12.06 10.04
N LEU A 219 -8.27 -10.92 9.40
CA LEU A 219 -7.35 -9.78 9.36
C LEU A 219 -7.35 -8.95 10.66
N SER A 220 -8.13 -9.35 11.65
CA SER A 220 -8.15 -8.74 12.98
C SER A 220 -7.94 -9.80 14.03
N GLN A 221 -6.99 -9.57 14.93
CA GLN A 221 -6.66 -10.43 16.06
C GLN A 221 -6.59 -9.61 17.35
N LEU A 222 -6.85 -10.26 18.49
CA LEU A 222 -6.90 -9.65 19.80
C LEU A 222 -5.94 -10.36 20.75
N ILE A 223 -5.09 -9.58 21.43
CA ILE A 223 -4.30 -10.02 22.59
C ILE A 223 -5.01 -9.51 23.84
N VAL A 224 -5.23 -10.37 24.82
CA VAL A 224 -6.02 -10.02 26.02
C VAL A 224 -5.30 -8.95 26.84
N SER A 225 -4.00 -9.11 27.07
CA SER A 225 -3.19 -8.14 27.81
C SER A 225 -1.69 -8.36 27.53
N ILE A 226 -0.91 -7.29 27.68
CA ILE A 226 0.57 -7.34 27.64
C ILE A 226 1.09 -6.60 28.89
N GLU A 227 1.78 -7.33 29.74
CA GLU A 227 2.41 -6.80 30.96
C GLU A 227 3.56 -5.82 30.63
N PRO A 228 3.98 -4.95 31.59
CA PRO A 228 5.18 -4.13 31.41
C PRO A 228 6.40 -4.95 31.01
N SER A 229 7.13 -4.48 29.98
CA SER A 229 8.25 -5.19 29.34
C SER A 229 7.86 -6.53 28.70
N GLY A 230 6.57 -6.78 28.53
CA GLY A 230 6.04 -7.94 27.82
C GLY A 230 6.13 -7.77 26.31
N ILE A 231 6.30 -8.90 25.62
CA ILE A 231 6.35 -8.96 24.16
C ILE A 231 5.38 -10.04 23.69
N GLU A 232 4.49 -9.68 22.80
CA GLU A 232 3.57 -10.62 22.17
C GLU A 232 3.69 -10.52 20.63
N ALA A 233 3.53 -11.67 19.97
CA ALA A 233 3.62 -11.76 18.53
C ALA A 233 2.41 -12.45 17.95
N LEU A 234 1.92 -11.91 16.82
CA LEU A 234 0.83 -12.47 16.04
C LEU A 234 1.29 -12.71 14.60
N ILE A 235 0.66 -13.68 13.95
CA ILE A 235 0.92 -14.02 12.55
C ILE A 235 -0.41 -14.01 11.79
N PHE A 236 -0.42 -13.33 10.66
CA PHE A 236 -1.49 -13.35 9.68
C PHE A 236 -1.03 -14.17 8.47
N GLY A 237 -1.74 -15.25 8.18
CA GLY A 237 -1.45 -16.14 7.06
C GLY A 237 -2.14 -15.68 5.78
N PHE A 238 -1.40 -15.71 4.67
CA PHE A 238 -1.94 -15.42 3.35
C PHE A 238 -1.59 -16.53 2.37
N GLN A 239 -2.56 -16.91 1.53
CA GLN A 239 -2.33 -17.72 0.36
C GLN A 239 -1.83 -16.82 -0.77
N VAL A 240 -0.75 -17.19 -1.42
CA VAL A 240 -0.26 -16.50 -2.61
C VAL A 240 -1.07 -16.94 -3.81
N THR A 241 -1.60 -15.99 -4.57
CA THR A 241 -2.45 -16.21 -5.75
C THR A 241 -1.79 -15.79 -7.06
N ASN A 242 -0.62 -15.11 -7.01
CA ASN A 242 0.18 -14.70 -8.16
C ASN A 242 1.67 -14.90 -7.84
N GLU A 243 2.51 -15.25 -8.80
CA GLU A 243 3.96 -15.46 -8.62
C GLU A 243 4.68 -14.20 -8.10
N VAL A 244 4.20 -13.03 -8.48
CA VAL A 244 4.71 -11.75 -7.96
C VAL A 244 3.82 -11.26 -6.86
N VAL A 245 4.41 -11.10 -5.67
CA VAL A 245 3.79 -10.43 -4.54
C VAL A 245 4.54 -9.13 -4.32
N GLU A 246 3.90 -8.00 -4.54
CA GLU A 246 4.51 -6.68 -4.37
C GLU A 246 3.47 -5.68 -3.85
N GLY A 247 3.78 -5.00 -2.74
CA GLY A 247 2.92 -3.96 -2.17
C GLY A 247 3.14 -3.73 -0.69
N GLU A 248 2.36 -2.84 -0.13
CA GLU A 248 2.45 -2.48 1.28
C GLU A 248 1.45 -3.25 2.13
N PHE A 249 1.88 -3.58 3.36
CA PHE A 249 0.99 -3.86 4.47
C PHE A 249 0.86 -2.61 5.32
N VAL A 250 -0.37 -2.23 5.61
CA VAL A 250 -0.73 -1.17 6.54
C VAL A 250 -1.53 -1.79 7.67
N THR A 251 -1.18 -1.46 8.90
CA THR A 251 -1.79 -2.06 10.08
C THR A 251 -2.20 -0.99 11.09
N SER A 252 -3.17 -1.29 11.92
CA SER A 252 -3.48 -0.52 13.11
C SER A 252 -3.35 -1.37 14.36
N VAL A 253 -2.92 -0.76 15.44
CA VAL A 253 -2.81 -1.37 16.76
C VAL A 253 -3.45 -0.45 17.77
N HIS A 254 -4.48 -0.94 18.47
CA HIS A 254 -5.21 -0.23 19.50
C HIS A 254 -5.21 -1.05 20.78
N PHE A 255 -5.19 -0.39 21.92
CA PHE A 255 -5.25 -1.05 23.21
C PHE A 255 -5.95 -0.17 24.26
N ILE A 256 -6.42 -0.79 25.33
CA ILE A 256 -7.00 -0.09 26.48
C ILE A 256 -5.91 0.09 27.54
N ASP A 257 -5.64 1.35 27.94
CA ASP A 257 -4.71 1.67 29.03
C ASP A 257 -5.31 1.39 30.42
N GLU A 258 -4.55 1.57 31.48
CA GLU A 258 -5.03 1.37 32.87
C GLU A 258 -6.19 2.30 33.30
N ARG A 259 -6.40 3.40 32.59
CA ARG A 259 -7.50 4.34 32.82
C ARG A 259 -8.76 3.94 32.09
N GLY A 260 -8.69 2.89 31.24
CA GLY A 260 -9.77 2.47 30.37
C GLY A 260 -9.91 3.34 29.12
N GLU A 261 -8.85 4.09 28.75
CA GLU A 261 -8.83 4.90 27.53
C GLU A 261 -8.35 4.06 26.36
N ASP A 262 -8.96 4.26 25.20
CA ASP A 262 -8.53 3.66 23.94
C ASP A 262 -7.32 4.45 23.41
N VAL A 263 -6.23 3.74 23.16
CA VAL A 263 -4.94 4.31 22.76
C VAL A 263 -4.44 3.59 21.52
N ALA A 264 -3.95 4.35 20.54
CA ALA A 264 -3.30 3.79 19.35
C ALA A 264 -1.78 3.65 19.57
N ALA A 265 -1.22 2.56 19.07
CA ALA A 265 0.23 2.43 18.93
C ALA A 265 0.63 2.75 17.48
N ILE A 266 1.77 3.42 17.31
CA ILE A 266 2.29 3.74 15.99
C ILE A 266 2.83 2.46 15.35
N SER A 267 2.20 1.99 14.27
CA SER A 267 2.69 0.88 13.45
C SER A 267 3.28 1.41 12.16
N GLY A 268 4.50 0.97 11.81
CA GLY A 268 5.12 1.33 10.54
C GLY A 268 4.55 0.49 9.39
N ASN A 269 4.41 1.10 8.22
CA ASN A 269 4.10 0.36 7.00
C ASN A 269 5.31 -0.50 6.59
N ILE A 270 5.05 -1.70 6.08
CA ILE A 270 6.08 -2.57 5.53
C ILE A 270 5.79 -2.86 4.05
N PHE A 271 6.77 -2.62 3.20
CA PHE A 271 6.71 -3.01 1.80
C PHE A 271 7.18 -4.46 1.64
N VAL A 272 6.30 -5.29 1.11
CA VAL A 272 6.55 -6.71 0.86
C VAL A 272 6.85 -6.93 -0.60
N ARG A 273 7.87 -7.74 -0.87
CA ARG A 273 8.18 -8.20 -2.22
C ARG A 273 8.66 -9.65 -2.17
N SER A 274 7.98 -10.53 -2.89
CA SER A 274 8.33 -11.95 -3.04
C SER A 274 8.13 -12.39 -4.49
N LEU A 275 9.06 -13.14 -4.98
CA LEU A 275 9.05 -13.72 -6.33
C LEU A 275 9.71 -15.10 -6.35
N PHE A 276 10.97 -15.20 -5.88
CA PHE A 276 11.79 -16.41 -6.05
C PHE A 276 11.30 -17.60 -5.21
N GLU A 277 10.53 -17.34 -4.17
CA GLU A 277 9.81 -18.33 -3.38
C GLU A 277 8.65 -18.96 -4.17
N GLN A 278 8.11 -18.21 -5.13
CA GLN A 278 6.94 -18.59 -5.93
C GLN A 278 7.32 -19.25 -7.27
N VAL A 279 8.59 -19.45 -7.53
CA VAL A 279 9.05 -20.15 -8.72
C VAL A 279 9.77 -21.47 -8.37
N VAL A 280 9.86 -22.36 -9.33
CA VAL A 280 10.65 -23.60 -9.27
C VAL A 280 11.65 -23.65 -10.41
N PRO A 281 12.84 -24.22 -10.20
CA PRO A 281 13.81 -24.41 -11.27
C PRO A 281 13.19 -25.16 -12.45
N LEU A 282 13.42 -24.67 -13.66
CA LEU A 282 13.01 -25.32 -14.91
C LEU A 282 14.27 -25.80 -15.64
N GLU A 283 14.47 -27.11 -15.69
CA GLU A 283 15.59 -27.68 -16.44
C GLU A 283 15.44 -27.38 -17.92
N MET A 284 16.51 -26.85 -18.54
CA MET A 284 16.52 -26.43 -19.92
C MET A 284 17.94 -26.44 -20.49
N THR A 285 18.08 -26.78 -21.76
CA THR A 285 19.36 -26.70 -22.47
C THR A 285 19.61 -25.27 -22.99
N PRO A 286 20.86 -24.90 -23.31
CA PRO A 286 21.17 -23.61 -23.94
C PRO A 286 20.42 -23.36 -25.27
N GLU A 287 20.19 -24.42 -26.05
CA GLU A 287 19.45 -24.36 -27.33
C GLU A 287 17.96 -24.05 -27.08
N GLU A 288 17.38 -24.68 -26.08
CA GLU A 288 16.00 -24.40 -25.68
C GLU A 288 15.84 -22.98 -25.14
N LEU A 289 16.78 -22.50 -24.30
CA LEU A 289 16.80 -21.11 -23.82
C LEU A 289 16.88 -20.12 -24.99
N LEU A 290 17.72 -20.40 -25.99
CA LEU A 290 17.82 -19.54 -27.19
C LEU A 290 16.49 -19.51 -27.95
N SER A 291 15.77 -20.63 -28.03
CA SER A 291 14.46 -20.70 -28.67
C SER A 291 13.38 -19.88 -27.94
N LEU A 292 13.49 -19.74 -26.62
CA LEU A 292 12.58 -18.90 -25.84
C LEU A 292 12.69 -17.42 -26.19
N LYS A 293 13.90 -16.93 -26.49
CA LYS A 293 14.13 -15.53 -26.88
C LYS A 293 13.30 -15.08 -28.08
N THR A 294 12.91 -15.99 -28.95
CA THR A 294 12.07 -15.70 -30.12
C THR A 294 10.57 -15.74 -29.83
N LYS A 295 10.15 -16.26 -28.69
CA LYS A 295 8.74 -16.56 -28.38
C LYS A 295 8.19 -15.76 -27.21
N MET A 296 9.07 -15.36 -26.29
CA MET A 296 8.70 -14.68 -25.05
C MET A 296 8.90 -13.17 -25.14
N LYS A 297 8.25 -12.44 -24.27
CA LYS A 297 8.51 -11.01 -24.08
C LYS A 297 9.86 -10.83 -23.40
N GLU A 298 10.57 -9.79 -23.78
CA GLU A 298 11.90 -9.45 -23.26
C GLU A 298 11.88 -8.06 -22.62
N TRP A 299 12.54 -7.96 -21.49
CA TRP A 299 12.92 -6.71 -20.86
C TRP A 299 14.40 -6.73 -20.56
N ASN A 300 15.11 -5.62 -20.82
CA ASN A 300 16.52 -5.52 -20.52
C ASN A 300 16.90 -4.12 -20.06
N ARG A 301 17.92 -4.03 -19.20
CA ARG A 301 18.52 -2.79 -18.75
C ARG A 301 19.99 -2.97 -18.40
N GLU A 302 20.78 -1.92 -18.64
CA GLU A 302 22.17 -1.82 -18.22
C GLU A 302 22.30 -0.89 -17.03
N HIS A 303 23.13 -1.28 -16.06
CA HIS A 303 23.47 -0.50 -14.88
C HIS A 303 24.97 -0.35 -14.78
N SER A 304 25.45 0.84 -14.39
CA SER A 304 26.85 1.11 -14.10
C SER A 304 27.07 1.08 -12.59
N LEU A 305 27.99 0.25 -12.12
CA LEU A 305 28.23 0.00 -10.71
C LEU A 305 29.70 0.28 -10.36
N ALA A 306 29.93 0.97 -9.24
CA ALA A 306 31.26 1.23 -8.69
C ALA A 306 31.83 -0.02 -8.00
N VAL A 307 32.14 -1.05 -8.79
CA VAL A 307 32.68 -2.33 -8.32
C VAL A 307 33.46 -3.03 -9.44
N GLU A 308 34.55 -3.72 -9.08
CA GLU A 308 35.33 -4.51 -10.03
C GLU A 308 34.48 -5.61 -10.66
N GLY A 309 34.57 -5.79 -12.00
CA GLY A 309 33.78 -6.77 -12.75
C GLY A 309 33.91 -8.23 -12.24
N LYS A 310 35.10 -8.64 -11.81
CA LYS A 310 35.29 -9.99 -11.23
C LYS A 310 34.55 -10.17 -9.91
N LYS A 311 34.58 -9.13 -9.05
CA LYS A 311 33.85 -9.13 -7.77
C LYS A 311 32.36 -9.14 -7.99
N LEU A 312 31.87 -8.27 -8.90
CA LEU A 312 30.46 -8.23 -9.29
C LEU A 312 29.99 -9.60 -9.79
N PHE A 313 30.71 -10.20 -10.75
CA PHE A 313 30.32 -11.50 -11.30
C PHE A 313 30.32 -12.63 -10.24
N LYS A 314 31.28 -12.62 -9.31
CA LYS A 314 31.32 -13.58 -8.21
C LYS A 314 30.08 -13.46 -7.31
N THR A 315 29.68 -12.22 -7.00
CA THR A 315 28.47 -11.95 -6.20
C THR A 315 27.22 -12.37 -6.94
N VAL A 316 27.06 -11.94 -8.20
CA VAL A 316 25.95 -12.34 -9.07
C VAL A 316 25.80 -13.86 -9.16
N ASN A 317 26.90 -14.56 -9.41
CA ASN A 317 26.89 -16.04 -9.54
C ASN A 317 26.61 -16.77 -8.20
N LYS A 318 26.94 -16.13 -7.05
CA LYS A 318 26.53 -16.62 -5.72
C LYS A 318 25.03 -16.45 -5.52
N LEU A 319 24.50 -15.26 -5.77
CA LEU A 319 23.08 -14.92 -5.63
C LEU A 319 22.20 -15.76 -6.56
N PHE A 320 22.65 -15.99 -7.78
CA PHE A 320 21.92 -16.78 -8.78
C PHE A 320 21.59 -18.20 -8.29
N LYS A 321 22.45 -18.78 -7.45
CA LYS A 321 22.22 -20.09 -6.82
C LYS A 321 21.16 -20.07 -5.73
N THR A 322 20.84 -18.89 -5.19
CA THR A 322 19.84 -18.75 -4.12
C THR A 322 18.44 -18.41 -4.67
N TRP A 323 18.33 -18.08 -5.95
CA TRP A 323 17.09 -17.65 -6.59
C TRP A 323 16.37 -18.80 -7.29
N ASN A 324 16.10 -19.87 -6.73
CA ASN A 324 15.30 -20.99 -7.32
C ASN A 324 15.30 -21.06 -8.87
N LEU A 325 16.45 -20.73 -9.49
CA LEU A 325 16.67 -20.81 -10.93
C LEU A 325 17.55 -22.03 -11.27
N HIS A 326 17.15 -22.78 -12.29
CA HIS A 326 18.05 -23.76 -12.89
C HIS A 326 19.13 -23.04 -13.68
N THR A 327 20.40 -23.20 -13.32
CA THR A 327 21.51 -22.58 -14.05
C THR A 327 21.75 -23.31 -15.37
N VAL A 328 21.44 -22.64 -16.47
CA VAL A 328 21.66 -23.15 -17.85
C VAL A 328 23.10 -22.92 -18.30
N GLN A 329 23.66 -21.74 -17.96
CA GLN A 329 24.98 -21.33 -18.38
C GLN A 329 25.63 -20.45 -17.32
N SER A 330 26.93 -20.63 -17.06
CA SER A 330 27.75 -19.72 -16.26
C SER A 330 29.17 -19.71 -16.81
N GLU A 331 29.51 -18.65 -17.51
CA GLU A 331 30.80 -18.52 -18.23
C GLU A 331 31.48 -17.21 -17.90
N LYS A 332 32.80 -17.20 -17.95
CA LYS A 332 33.63 -16.00 -17.81
C LYS A 332 34.79 -16.02 -18.79
N THR A 333 35.11 -14.86 -19.33
CA THR A 333 36.21 -14.66 -20.27
C THR A 333 36.98 -13.41 -19.87
N GLU A 334 38.30 -13.43 -20.13
CA GLU A 334 39.14 -12.25 -19.99
C GLU A 334 39.98 -12.13 -21.28
N ARG A 335 39.79 -11.04 -22.03
CA ARG A 335 40.51 -10.75 -23.26
C ARG A 335 40.85 -9.28 -23.34
N GLU A 336 42.09 -8.98 -23.73
CA GLU A 336 42.58 -7.59 -23.95
C GLU A 336 42.33 -6.65 -22.77
N GLY A 337 42.42 -7.14 -21.54
CA GLY A 337 42.17 -6.36 -20.32
C GLY A 337 40.69 -6.07 -20.03
N VAL A 338 39.76 -6.76 -20.73
CA VAL A 338 38.31 -6.71 -20.46
C VAL A 338 37.86 -8.05 -19.89
N PHE A 339 37.24 -7.98 -18.74
CA PHE A 339 36.52 -9.10 -18.10
C PHE A 339 35.07 -9.11 -18.60
N MET A 340 34.57 -10.27 -18.96
CA MET A 340 33.16 -10.52 -19.25
C MET A 340 32.72 -11.79 -18.56
N GLY A 341 31.60 -11.72 -17.83
CA GLY A 341 30.94 -12.87 -17.21
C GLY A 341 29.47 -12.93 -17.59
N VAL A 342 28.96 -14.12 -17.88
CA VAL A 342 27.55 -14.33 -18.21
C VAL A 342 27.04 -15.48 -17.37
N VAL A 343 25.88 -15.29 -16.74
CA VAL A 343 25.13 -16.37 -16.08
C VAL A 343 23.70 -16.31 -16.55
N SER A 344 23.15 -17.46 -16.92
CA SER A 344 21.76 -17.59 -17.38
C SER A 344 21.06 -18.72 -16.63
N GLY A 345 19.80 -18.56 -16.36
CA GLY A 345 18.99 -19.61 -15.75
C GLY A 345 17.51 -19.46 -16.02
N THR A 346 16.80 -20.51 -15.69
CA THR A 346 15.39 -20.69 -16.02
C THR A 346 14.60 -21.18 -14.82
N ALA A 347 13.36 -20.75 -14.72
CA ALA A 347 12.37 -21.17 -13.74
C ALA A 347 10.98 -21.21 -14.37
N LYS A 348 10.02 -21.71 -13.62
CA LYS A 348 8.60 -21.59 -13.90
C LYS A 348 7.82 -21.25 -12.65
N GLY A 349 6.72 -20.55 -12.80
CA GLY A 349 5.80 -20.23 -11.73
C GLY A 349 5.19 -21.46 -11.09
N ARG A 350 4.88 -21.38 -9.80
CA ARG A 350 4.17 -22.43 -9.06
C ARG A 350 2.66 -22.39 -9.26
N ILE A 351 2.11 -21.21 -9.59
CA ILE A 351 0.68 -20.94 -9.62
C ILE A 351 0.17 -21.02 -11.07
N HIS A 352 0.77 -20.25 -11.98
CA HIS A 352 0.34 -20.16 -13.38
C HIS A 352 1.24 -20.90 -14.35
N ASP A 353 2.28 -21.57 -13.87
CA ASP A 353 3.25 -22.32 -14.68
C ASP A 353 3.99 -21.46 -15.73
N ASN A 354 3.93 -20.12 -15.59
CA ASN A 354 4.58 -19.15 -16.45
C ASN A 354 6.10 -19.35 -16.42
N LYS A 355 6.70 -19.33 -17.62
CA LYS A 355 8.15 -19.53 -17.74
C LYS A 355 8.90 -18.23 -17.55
N LEU A 356 10.03 -18.32 -16.85
CA LEU A 356 10.94 -17.24 -16.58
C LEU A 356 12.35 -17.61 -16.99
N ALA A 357 13.03 -16.76 -17.72
CA ALA A 357 14.46 -16.88 -17.95
C ALA A 357 15.18 -15.58 -17.65
N VAL A 358 16.30 -15.67 -16.99
CA VAL A 358 17.14 -14.54 -16.57
C VAL A 358 18.54 -14.73 -17.12
N THR A 359 19.09 -13.68 -17.73
CA THR A 359 20.51 -13.63 -18.10
C THR A 359 21.14 -12.38 -17.50
N LEU A 360 22.21 -12.54 -16.75
CA LEU A 360 23.00 -11.46 -16.19
C LEU A 360 24.35 -11.43 -16.87
N THR A 361 24.69 -10.30 -17.48
CA THR A 361 25.98 -10.08 -18.16
C THR A 361 26.74 -8.99 -17.43
N VAL A 362 27.94 -9.32 -16.99
CA VAL A 362 28.88 -8.40 -16.33
C VAL A 362 30.04 -8.10 -17.28
N VAL A 363 30.33 -6.80 -17.48
CA VAL A 363 31.48 -6.35 -18.25
C VAL A 363 32.24 -5.28 -17.46
N GLY A 364 33.55 -5.42 -17.36
CA GLY A 364 34.42 -4.44 -16.69
C GLY A 364 35.84 -4.54 -17.19
N ARG A 365 36.63 -3.46 -17.05
CA ARG A 365 38.08 -3.51 -17.28
C ARG A 365 38.73 -4.21 -16.09
N VAL A 366 39.77 -4.98 -16.36
CA VAL A 366 40.56 -5.61 -15.32
C VAL A 366 41.29 -4.54 -14.51
N ASN A 367 41.23 -4.63 -13.18
CA ASN A 367 41.75 -3.66 -12.22
C ASN A 367 41.07 -2.27 -12.28
N ASP A 368 39.85 -2.17 -12.79
CA ASP A 368 39.01 -0.98 -12.73
C ASP A 368 37.87 -1.24 -11.73
N ASP A 369 37.61 -0.27 -10.88
CA ASP A 369 36.51 -0.37 -9.89
C ASP A 369 35.14 0.02 -10.51
N LEU A 370 35.04 0.06 -11.84
CA LEU A 370 33.81 0.33 -12.57
C LEU A 370 33.44 -0.86 -13.46
N SER A 371 32.21 -1.29 -13.38
CA SER A 371 31.68 -2.33 -14.26
C SER A 371 30.24 -2.06 -14.66
N LYS A 372 29.83 -2.70 -15.76
CA LYS A 372 28.45 -2.72 -16.23
C LYS A 372 27.81 -4.05 -15.93
N LEU A 373 26.58 -3.98 -15.46
CA LEU A 373 25.67 -5.12 -15.30
C LEU A 373 24.50 -4.96 -16.26
N ARG A 374 24.35 -5.88 -17.18
CA ARG A 374 23.13 -5.99 -17.99
C ARG A 374 22.27 -7.11 -17.44
N ILE A 375 20.99 -6.79 -17.25
CA ILE A 375 19.95 -7.74 -16.84
C ILE A 375 19.00 -7.93 -18.02
N ASP A 376 18.89 -9.17 -18.50
CA ASP A 376 17.92 -9.57 -19.51
C ASP A 376 16.95 -10.54 -18.86
N VAL A 377 15.65 -10.22 -18.91
CA VAL A 377 14.55 -11.05 -18.36
C VAL A 377 13.60 -11.40 -19.50
N LEU A 378 13.24 -12.67 -19.59
CA LEU A 378 12.25 -13.20 -20.53
C LEU A 378 11.13 -13.86 -19.75
N SER A 379 9.88 -13.59 -20.11
CA SER A 379 8.71 -14.29 -19.56
C SER A 379 7.59 -14.37 -20.60
N ASP A 380 6.75 -15.39 -20.50
CA ASP A 380 5.46 -15.44 -21.19
C ASP A 380 4.41 -14.53 -20.52
N ASP A 381 4.66 -14.09 -19.28
CA ASP A 381 3.91 -13.05 -18.61
C ASP A 381 4.67 -11.71 -18.63
N PRO A 382 4.19 -10.69 -19.38
CA PRO A 382 4.87 -9.40 -19.45
C PRO A 382 4.88 -8.60 -18.14
N GLU A 383 3.90 -8.82 -17.25
CA GLU A 383 3.72 -8.04 -16.03
C GLU A 383 4.83 -8.33 -15.01
N VAL A 384 5.39 -9.54 -15.04
CA VAL A 384 6.48 -9.93 -14.12
C VAL A 384 7.85 -9.41 -14.53
N LEU A 385 8.04 -8.98 -15.79
CA LEU A 385 9.38 -8.67 -16.35
C LEU A 385 10.09 -7.56 -15.58
N HIS A 386 9.41 -6.45 -15.34
CA HIS A 386 9.99 -5.29 -14.66
C HIS A 386 10.27 -5.60 -13.19
N THR A 387 9.32 -6.23 -12.51
CA THR A 387 9.47 -6.59 -11.08
C THR A 387 10.61 -7.57 -10.86
N VAL A 388 10.74 -8.61 -11.71
CA VAL A 388 11.89 -9.54 -11.67
C VAL A 388 13.20 -8.79 -11.80
N ALA A 389 13.32 -7.92 -12.78
CA ALA A 389 14.55 -7.18 -13.03
C ALA A 389 14.90 -6.23 -11.86
N SER A 390 13.92 -5.56 -11.29
CA SER A 390 14.09 -4.66 -10.14
C SER A 390 14.54 -5.45 -8.90
N VAL A 391 13.88 -6.57 -8.59
CA VAL A 391 14.25 -7.45 -7.46
C VAL A 391 15.69 -7.96 -7.59
N LEU A 392 16.08 -8.39 -8.80
CA LEU A 392 17.45 -8.84 -9.08
C LEU A 392 18.46 -7.72 -8.83
N PHE A 393 18.21 -6.54 -9.37
CA PHE A 393 19.13 -5.41 -9.26
C PHE A 393 19.28 -4.93 -7.81
N GLU A 394 18.19 -4.70 -7.10
CA GLU A 394 18.20 -4.29 -5.70
C GLU A 394 18.91 -5.29 -4.79
N THR A 395 18.71 -6.61 -5.04
CA THR A 395 19.39 -7.65 -4.27
C THR A 395 20.89 -7.62 -4.52
N ILE A 396 21.33 -7.41 -5.77
CA ILE A 396 22.74 -7.28 -6.13
C ILE A 396 23.35 -6.04 -5.47
N GLN A 397 22.67 -4.90 -5.53
CA GLN A 397 23.14 -3.65 -4.90
C GLN A 397 23.30 -3.82 -3.38
N ARG A 398 22.31 -4.40 -2.73
CA ARG A 398 22.33 -4.65 -1.28
C ARG A 398 23.47 -5.58 -0.86
N GLU A 399 23.70 -6.68 -1.58
CA GLU A 399 24.79 -7.62 -1.25
C GLU A 399 26.20 -7.01 -1.49
N LEU A 400 26.31 -6.09 -2.42
CA LEU A 400 27.57 -5.40 -2.72
C LEU A 400 27.81 -4.16 -1.86
N GLY A 401 26.75 -3.58 -1.27
CA GLY A 401 26.80 -2.29 -0.58
C GLY A 401 27.14 -1.12 -1.52
N VAL A 402 26.70 -1.18 -2.78
CA VAL A 402 27.00 -0.18 -3.81
C VAL A 402 25.76 0.53 -4.30
N ILE A 403 25.92 1.79 -4.74
CA ILE A 403 24.86 2.61 -5.32
C ILE A 403 25.08 2.64 -6.84
N GLU A 404 24.00 2.69 -7.62
CA GLU A 404 24.03 2.91 -9.06
C GLU A 404 24.65 4.28 -9.36
N MET A 405 25.57 4.31 -10.32
CA MET A 405 26.15 5.56 -10.80
C MET A 405 25.31 6.10 -11.96
N GLU A 406 24.80 7.32 -11.80
CA GLU A 406 24.27 8.06 -12.94
C GLU A 406 25.43 8.37 -13.92
N VAL A 407 25.30 7.86 -15.16
CA VAL A 407 26.29 8.08 -16.24
C VAL A 407 25.71 9.06 -17.26
#